data_fd23bbbfd59b8c9b3816ec3ff960e07a
#
_entry.id   fd23bbbfd59b8c9b3816ec3ff960e07a
#
_cell.length_a   1.000
_cell.length_b   1.000
_cell.length_c   1.000
_cell.angle_alpha   90.00
_cell.angle_beta   90.00
_cell.angle_gamma   90.00
#
_symmetry.space_group_name_H-M   'P 1'
#
loop_
_entity.id
_entity.type
_entity.pdbx_description
1 polymer ?
#
loop_
_entity_poly.entity_id
_entity_poly.type
_entity_poly.pdbx_seq_one_letter_code
_entity_poly.pdbx_strand_id
1 'polypeptide(L)'
;MRVDVNVSIRPSVDHPFGTRVELKNINSFSAIKRAIDAEVARQIQLKKSGEVLTQETRRRDDLKGQSFAMRSKEDALDYRYFPEPDLPDLVLDQELLDQAEQAQLLIPSEKIRKMKSKY
;
A
#
# COMPACT_ATOMS: atom_id res chain seq x y z
N MET A 1 -15.20 -9.13 -2.84
CA MET A 1 -13.80 -8.70 -2.62
C MET A 1 -13.64 -7.28 -3.13
N ARG A 2 -12.86 -6.43 -2.46
CA ARG A 2 -12.48 -5.10 -2.92
C ARG A 2 -10.98 -4.94 -2.68
N VAL A 3 -10.26 -4.51 -3.72
CA VAL A 3 -8.79 -4.42 -3.68
C VAL A 3 -8.33 -3.11 -4.30
N ASP A 4 -7.37 -2.47 -3.66
CA ASP A 4 -6.60 -1.37 -4.20
C ASP A 4 -5.17 -1.87 -4.47
N VAL A 5 -4.64 -1.57 -5.64
CA VAL A 5 -3.30 -2.04 -6.09
C VAL A 5 -2.42 -0.85 -6.38
N ASN A 6 -1.21 -0.85 -5.83
CA ASN A 6 -0.19 0.15 -6.14
C ASN A 6 0.85 -0.46 -7.09
N VAL A 7 1.11 0.22 -8.19
CA VAL A 7 2.06 -0.20 -9.22
C VAL A 7 3.12 0.87 -9.43
N SER A 8 4.39 0.46 -9.43
CA SER A 8 5.51 1.26 -9.91
C SER A 8 6.52 0.37 -10.61
N ILE A 9 7.18 0.88 -11.63
CA ILE A 9 8.19 0.13 -12.39
C ILE A 9 9.59 0.66 -12.09
N ARG A 10 10.60 -0.20 -12.29
CA ARG A 10 12.02 0.16 -12.23
C ARG A 10 12.80 -0.59 -13.34
N PRO A 11 13.92 -0.05 -13.83
CA PRO A 11 14.69 -0.70 -14.89
C PRO A 11 15.29 -2.05 -14.49
N SER A 12 15.77 -2.17 -13.26
CA SER A 12 16.31 -3.40 -12.68
C SER A 12 16.12 -3.40 -11.16
N VAL A 13 16.44 -4.50 -10.51
CA VAL A 13 16.35 -4.63 -9.04
C VAL A 13 17.26 -3.67 -8.28
N ASP A 14 18.33 -3.20 -8.90
CA ASP A 14 19.31 -2.29 -8.30
C ASP A 14 18.91 -0.81 -8.40
N HIS A 15 17.84 -0.49 -9.13
CA HIS A 15 17.33 0.86 -9.27
C HIS A 15 16.18 1.13 -8.31
N PRO A 16 16.01 2.38 -7.86
CA PRO A 16 14.86 2.76 -7.07
C PRO A 16 13.56 2.59 -7.87
N PHE A 17 12.47 2.38 -7.16
CA PHE A 17 11.14 2.37 -7.77
C PHE A 17 10.80 3.74 -8.38
N GLY A 18 10.12 3.69 -9.52
CA GLY A 18 9.57 4.88 -10.15
C GLY A 18 8.30 5.40 -9.46
N THR A 19 7.64 6.33 -10.13
CA THR A 19 6.39 6.93 -9.65
C THR A 19 5.31 5.86 -9.45
N ARG A 20 4.65 5.93 -8.31
CA ARG A 20 3.60 5.00 -7.91
C ARG A 20 2.24 5.45 -8.42
N VAL A 21 1.50 4.53 -9.03
CA VAL A 21 0.11 4.71 -9.44
C VAL A 21 -0.78 3.75 -8.66
N GLU A 22 -1.87 4.27 -8.10
CA GLU A 22 -2.86 3.50 -7.36
C GLU A 22 -4.03 3.13 -8.28
N LEU A 23 -4.33 1.83 -8.37
CA LEU A 23 -5.46 1.31 -9.14
C LEU A 23 -6.60 0.95 -8.19
N LYS A 24 -7.78 1.49 -8.45
CA LYS A 24 -9.01 1.25 -7.68
C LYS A 24 -10.09 0.55 -8.51
N ASN A 25 -11.12 0.08 -7.80
CA ASN A 25 -12.27 -0.61 -8.38
C ASN A 25 -11.93 -1.99 -8.97
N ILE A 26 -11.17 -2.77 -8.21
CA ILE A 26 -10.80 -4.15 -8.58
C ILE A 26 -11.48 -5.11 -7.61
N ASN A 27 -12.12 -6.14 -8.12
CA ASN A 27 -13.02 -7.01 -7.35
C ASN A 27 -12.76 -8.52 -7.52
N SER A 28 -11.73 -8.91 -8.29
CA SER A 28 -11.36 -10.32 -8.48
C SER A 28 -9.86 -10.49 -8.69
N PHE A 29 -9.32 -11.67 -8.39
CA PHE A 29 -7.89 -11.99 -8.63
C PHE A 29 -7.51 -11.89 -10.10
N SER A 30 -8.37 -12.34 -11.00
CA SER A 30 -8.12 -12.22 -12.43
C SER A 30 -8.11 -10.75 -12.89
N ALA A 31 -8.96 -9.91 -12.31
CA ALA A 31 -8.96 -8.47 -12.57
C ALA A 31 -7.69 -7.79 -12.02
N ILE A 32 -7.16 -8.23 -10.87
CA ILE A 32 -5.88 -7.74 -10.34
C ILE A 32 -4.76 -7.97 -11.35
N LYS A 33 -4.63 -9.21 -11.86
CA LYS A 33 -3.59 -9.54 -12.83
C LYS A 33 -3.69 -8.67 -14.08
N ARG A 34 -4.88 -8.59 -14.69
CA ARG A 34 -5.11 -7.76 -15.88
C ARG A 34 -4.84 -6.28 -15.63
N ALA A 35 -5.18 -5.77 -14.44
CA ALA A 35 -4.94 -4.39 -14.07
C ALA A 35 -3.45 -4.08 -13.95
N ILE A 36 -2.67 -4.95 -13.30
CA ILE A 36 -1.23 -4.82 -13.17
C ILE A 36 -0.56 -4.88 -14.54
N ASP A 37 -0.87 -5.88 -15.36
CA ASP A 37 -0.28 -6.06 -16.69
C ASP A 37 -0.52 -4.82 -17.57
N ALA A 38 -1.75 -4.31 -17.57
CA ALA A 38 -2.11 -3.11 -18.34
C ALA A 38 -1.40 -1.85 -17.84
N GLU A 39 -1.29 -1.66 -16.51
CA GLU A 39 -0.64 -0.49 -15.93
C GLU A 39 0.87 -0.53 -16.14
N VAL A 40 1.51 -1.68 -16.01
CA VAL A 40 2.94 -1.86 -16.32
C VAL A 40 3.22 -1.50 -17.78
N ALA A 41 2.40 -2.00 -18.71
CA ALA A 41 2.54 -1.68 -20.13
C ALA A 41 2.40 -0.17 -20.39
N ARG A 42 1.41 0.49 -19.76
CA ARG A 42 1.20 1.94 -19.85
C ARG A 42 2.41 2.72 -19.34
N GLN A 43 2.91 2.38 -18.14
CA GLN A 43 4.07 3.07 -17.54
C GLN A 43 5.33 2.91 -18.40
N ILE A 44 5.55 1.72 -18.98
CA ILE A 44 6.67 1.49 -19.89
C ILE A 44 6.53 2.36 -21.15
N GLN A 45 5.34 2.45 -21.71
CA GLN A 45 5.09 3.27 -22.90
C GLN A 45 5.33 4.75 -22.63
N LEU A 46 4.80 5.32 -21.55
CA LEU A 46 5.03 6.70 -21.13
C LEU A 46 6.53 6.99 -20.93
N LYS A 47 7.24 6.07 -20.27
CA LYS A 47 8.71 6.21 -20.12
C LYS A 47 9.44 6.20 -21.45
N LYS A 48 9.03 5.40 -22.43
CA LYS A 48 9.63 5.36 -23.76
C LYS A 48 9.32 6.58 -24.60
N SER A 49 8.13 7.16 -24.45
CA SER A 49 7.76 8.43 -25.15
C SER A 49 8.36 9.68 -24.51
N GLY A 50 9.03 9.55 -23.35
CA GLY A 50 9.58 10.69 -22.61
C GLY A 50 8.53 11.49 -21.84
N GLU A 51 7.31 10.98 -21.71
CA GLU A 51 6.26 11.61 -20.94
C GLU A 51 6.49 11.43 -19.43
N VAL A 52 6.09 12.46 -18.68
CA VAL A 52 6.23 12.44 -17.22
C VAL A 52 5.12 11.60 -16.61
N LEU A 53 5.49 10.58 -15.87
CA LEU A 53 4.56 9.79 -15.08
C LEU A 53 4.32 10.51 -13.74
N THR A 54 3.10 10.97 -13.51
CA THR A 54 2.67 11.60 -12.24
C THR A 54 2.06 10.59 -11.29
N GLN A 55 2.17 10.87 -9.99
CA GLN A 55 1.50 10.05 -8.98
C GLN A 55 0.00 10.33 -9.03
N GLU A 56 -0.78 9.32 -9.40
CA GLU A 56 -2.22 9.44 -9.59
C GLU A 56 -2.98 8.21 -9.08
N THR A 57 -4.27 8.42 -8.80
CA THR A 57 -5.21 7.35 -8.57
C THR A 57 -6.02 7.13 -9.85
N ARG A 58 -6.08 5.88 -10.32
CA ARG A 58 -6.81 5.47 -11.53
C ARG A 58 -7.89 4.46 -11.19
N ARG A 59 -9.06 4.64 -11.80
CA ARG A 59 -10.15 3.67 -11.73
C ARG A 59 -10.03 2.68 -12.88
N ARG A 60 -10.05 1.40 -12.56
CA ARG A 60 -10.11 0.34 -13.56
C ARG A 60 -11.54 0.15 -14.06
N ASP A 61 -11.70 0.13 -15.38
CA ASP A 61 -12.89 -0.37 -16.09
C ASP A 61 -12.50 -1.69 -16.74
N ASP A 62 -12.95 -2.78 -16.14
CA ASP A 62 -12.56 -4.13 -16.59
C ASP A 62 -13.25 -4.54 -17.88
N LEU A 63 -14.43 -3.97 -18.17
CA LEU A 63 -15.16 -4.22 -19.42
C LEU A 63 -14.46 -3.58 -20.61
N LYS A 64 -13.96 -2.37 -20.43
CA LYS A 64 -13.19 -1.64 -21.46
C LYS A 64 -11.72 -2.02 -21.50
N GLY A 65 -11.22 -2.76 -20.51
CA GLY A 65 -9.82 -3.10 -20.39
C GLY A 65 -8.89 -1.90 -20.13
N GLN A 66 -9.43 -0.77 -19.69
CA GLN A 66 -8.70 0.50 -19.54
C GLN A 66 -8.80 1.05 -18.12
N SER A 67 -7.88 1.94 -17.78
CA SER A 67 -7.91 2.71 -16.54
C SER A 67 -8.02 4.21 -16.86
N PHE A 68 -8.80 4.93 -16.03
CA PHE A 68 -9.03 6.35 -16.16
C PHE A 68 -8.50 7.07 -14.93
N ALA A 69 -7.79 8.18 -15.13
CA ALA A 69 -7.35 9.03 -14.02
C ALA A 69 -8.58 9.56 -13.26
N MET A 70 -8.57 9.43 -11.94
CA MET A 70 -9.63 9.95 -11.09
C MET A 70 -9.20 11.27 -10.43
N ARG A 71 -7.97 11.30 -9.94
CA ARG A 71 -7.40 12.43 -9.19
C ARG A 71 -5.88 12.37 -9.29
N SER A 72 -5.25 13.49 -9.60
CA SER A 72 -3.82 13.64 -9.38
C SER A 72 -3.58 13.85 -7.88
N LYS A 73 -2.61 13.15 -7.31
CA LYS A 73 -2.14 13.40 -5.94
C LYS A 73 -1.01 14.42 -6.01
N GLU A 74 -1.31 15.64 -6.43
CA GLU A 74 -0.31 16.71 -6.51
C GLU A 74 0.20 17.12 -5.11
N ASP A 75 -0.58 16.86 -4.06
CA ASP A 75 -0.21 17.12 -2.68
C ASP A 75 -0.39 15.86 -1.81
N ALA A 76 0.56 14.92 -1.93
CA ALA A 76 0.64 13.78 -1.01
C ALA A 76 1.04 14.21 0.42
N LEU A 77 1.22 15.50 0.66
CA LEU A 77 1.60 16.08 1.94
C LEU A 77 0.41 16.40 2.86
N ASP A 78 -0.82 16.42 2.35
CA ASP A 78 -1.99 16.73 3.18
C ASP A 78 -2.64 15.46 3.78
N TYR A 79 -1.83 14.61 4.42
CA TYR A 79 -2.35 13.54 5.28
C TYR A 79 -2.71 14.05 6.68
N ARG A 80 -2.53 15.34 6.96
CA ARG A 80 -2.78 15.96 8.28
C ARG A 80 -2.03 15.28 9.42
N TYR A 81 -0.80 14.81 9.16
CA TYR A 81 0.12 14.36 10.19
C TYR A 81 0.75 15.57 10.89
N PHE A 82 -0.06 16.31 11.62
CA PHE A 82 0.38 17.36 12.51
C PHE A 82 -0.05 17.02 13.94
N PRO A 83 0.71 17.45 14.96
CA PRO A 83 0.32 17.23 16.34
C PRO A 83 -1.09 17.79 16.61
N GLU A 84 -1.93 16.99 17.23
CA GLU A 84 -3.25 17.45 17.65
C GLU A 84 -3.07 18.44 18.82
N PRO A 85 -3.52 19.70 18.69
CA PRO A 85 -3.27 20.73 19.71
C PRO A 85 -3.92 20.42 21.07
N ASP A 86 -4.97 19.60 21.08
CA ASP A 86 -5.70 19.23 22.28
C ASP A 86 -5.14 17.96 22.97
N LEU A 87 -4.15 17.31 22.38
CA LEU A 87 -3.53 16.10 22.93
C LEU A 87 -2.06 16.36 23.25
N PRO A 88 -1.63 16.11 24.50
CA PRO A 88 -0.21 16.17 24.84
C PRO A 88 0.56 15.04 24.17
N ASP A 89 1.86 15.23 23.99
CA ASP A 89 2.74 14.20 23.48
C ASP A 89 2.71 12.98 24.40
N LEU A 90 2.52 11.80 23.83
CA LEU A 90 2.60 10.54 24.53
C LEU A 90 4.07 10.10 24.59
N VAL A 91 4.66 10.18 25.77
CA VAL A 91 6.01 9.68 26.03
C VAL A 91 5.93 8.22 26.51
N LEU A 92 6.48 7.32 25.71
CA LEU A 92 6.61 5.92 26.09
C LEU A 92 7.89 5.77 26.92
N ASP A 93 7.76 5.79 28.24
CA ASP A 93 8.87 5.49 29.15
C ASP A 93 9.10 3.98 29.26
N GLN A 94 10.25 3.60 29.84
CA GLN A 94 10.61 2.19 29.95
C GLN A 94 9.66 1.42 30.88
N GLU A 95 9.12 2.07 31.91
CA GLU A 95 8.17 1.45 32.84
C GLU A 95 6.87 1.03 32.13
N LEU A 96 6.35 1.88 31.25
CA LEU A 96 5.15 1.57 30.47
C LEU A 96 5.40 0.43 29.48
N LEU A 97 6.59 0.39 28.87
CA LEU A 97 6.97 -0.70 27.96
C LEU A 97 7.08 -2.03 28.72
N ASP A 98 7.73 -2.02 29.89
CA ASP A 98 7.87 -3.22 30.73
C ASP A 98 6.50 -3.74 31.23
N GLN A 99 5.59 -2.83 31.58
CA GLN A 99 4.21 -3.19 31.94
C GLN A 99 3.47 -3.80 30.76
N ALA A 100 3.63 -3.25 29.55
CA ALA A 100 3.01 -3.78 28.34
C ALA A 100 3.54 -5.18 27.99
N GLU A 101 4.86 -5.41 28.13
CA GLU A 101 5.45 -6.73 27.94
C GLU A 101 4.94 -7.76 28.96
N GLN A 102 4.83 -7.39 30.23
CA GLN A 102 4.31 -8.27 31.28
C GLN A 102 2.82 -8.60 31.08
N ALA A 103 2.04 -7.65 30.56
CA ALA A 103 0.64 -7.83 30.25
C ALA A 103 0.41 -8.57 28.95
N GLN A 104 1.44 -8.80 28.14
CA GLN A 104 1.32 -9.43 26.82
C GLN A 104 0.86 -10.89 26.97
N LEU A 105 -0.30 -11.20 26.41
CA LEU A 105 -0.77 -12.55 26.25
C LEU A 105 0.02 -13.28 25.16
N LEU A 106 0.14 -14.59 25.29
CA LEU A 106 0.75 -15.42 24.24
C LEU A 106 0.13 -15.13 22.88
N ILE A 107 0.98 -14.81 21.91
CA ILE A 107 0.53 -14.61 20.52
C ILE A 107 -0.08 -15.92 19.99
N PRO A 108 -1.02 -15.85 19.01
CA PRO A 108 -1.74 -17.05 18.52
C PRO A 108 -0.82 -18.21 18.11
N SER A 109 0.32 -17.92 17.47
CA SER A 109 1.30 -18.93 17.05
C SER A 109 1.95 -19.67 18.23
N GLU A 110 2.27 -18.96 19.31
CA GLU A 110 2.82 -19.56 20.53
C GLU A 110 1.77 -20.37 21.28
N LYS A 111 0.53 -19.87 21.33
CA LYS A 111 -0.58 -20.58 21.90
C LYS A 111 -0.84 -21.91 21.18
N ILE A 112 -0.81 -21.92 19.85
CA ILE A 112 -0.93 -23.12 19.03
C ILE A 112 0.22 -24.08 19.30
N ARG A 113 1.47 -23.58 19.35
CA ARG A 113 2.66 -24.41 19.65
C ARG A 113 2.56 -25.05 21.02
N LYS A 114 2.14 -24.28 22.03
CA LYS A 114 1.96 -24.79 23.40
C LYS A 114 0.84 -25.84 23.47
N MET A 115 -0.25 -25.67 22.74
CA MET A 115 -1.31 -26.67 22.65
C MET A 115 -0.82 -27.93 21.97
N LYS A 116 -0.11 -27.85 20.83
CA LYS A 116 0.46 -29.01 20.14
C LYS A 116 1.49 -29.79 20.96
N SER A 117 2.17 -29.18 21.91
CA SER A 117 3.13 -29.85 22.79
C SER A 117 2.47 -30.53 23.99
N LYS A 118 1.19 -30.19 24.29
CA LYS A 118 0.47 -30.69 25.43
C LYS A 118 -0.47 -31.86 25.08
N TYR A 119 -0.88 -31.91 23.82
CA TYR A 119 -1.80 -32.91 23.27
C TYR A 119 -1.18 -33.57 22.01
#